data_2c810fc26ba8da5898632646f2287319
#
_entry.id   2c810fc26ba8da5898632646f2287319
#
_cell.length_a   1.000
_cell.length_b   1.000
_cell.length_c   1.000
_cell.angle_alpha   90.00
_cell.angle_beta   90.00
_cell.angle_gamma   90.00
#
_symmetry.space_group_name_H-M   'P 1'
#
loop_
_entity.id
_entity.type
_entity.pdbx_description
1 polymer ?
#
loop_
_entity_poly.entity_id
_entity_poly.type
_entity_poly.pdbx_seq_one_letter_code
_entity_poly.pdbx_strand_id
1 'polypeptide(L)'
;MTTFPPKLPAPKEFSALNRPEQLEVLRRANARQKLRLLVEAAAGEELLALLPPQDVYLLARELGPDQIPELLTMASPEQWTAFFDFDCWDGDTLGRLSARKWLAILLQGEAPWVAKTLQELDFELLVLMVLREVQVVSGPEEMADEDVMAENRRRECGYVLDYRDEDGAKLFGGLIDVLFRYAPEFCRYLLEAVRSEGESLLEESVYQQRGGRLLDQGLPEPYAAQTVYAWLDPESFVVSGESKRPLGASAIGVAPGAALQLASPRGVLAEVLGAGVDGQTAWELTCLLNKVMMAEKIDLGDLDAVRGLGERSYALLNLALEYLAGSNATAAARCLQTAYAEQLFRLGHSLTLRLQRRARAVREAAVGAYLDGPYRQLTDALLQRPPQFAEVLVRPERGGRRLFASLREVRLTEEWLDRLEAQCRLFEEHFPFPLPSVDDWALAGCHPGHGRELTLSAIFLTALANRLLERPFAPQPLAAGELSVLHALVSRGGNVNPELRAQTLSWLASLEPGGSAFGAFCLDLWEEEFCKVRTAELDPRYVGGLIVRLAAAL
;
A
#
# COMPACT_ATOMS: atom_id res chain seq x y z
N MET A 1 28.94 9.12 -2.05
CA MET A 1 29.39 9.80 -0.83
C MET A 1 28.28 9.68 0.19
N THR A 2 28.46 8.81 1.17
CA THR A 2 27.54 8.66 2.31
C THR A 2 27.72 9.90 3.19
N THR A 3 26.89 10.90 3.01
CA THR A 3 26.77 11.99 3.97
C THR A 3 26.18 11.41 5.24
N PHE A 4 26.98 11.27 6.27
CA PHE A 4 26.50 11.03 7.63
C PHE A 4 25.42 12.08 7.93
N PRO A 5 24.29 11.70 8.57
CA PRO A 5 23.31 12.69 9.00
C PRO A 5 24.04 13.74 9.86
N PRO A 6 23.73 15.03 9.70
CA PRO A 6 24.36 16.08 10.49
C PRO A 6 24.18 15.75 11.97
N LYS A 7 25.26 15.88 12.73
CA LYS A 7 25.26 15.63 14.17
C LYS A 7 24.20 16.51 14.81
N LEU A 8 23.16 15.91 15.36
CA LEU A 8 22.11 16.66 16.03
C LEU A 8 22.69 17.45 17.21
N PRO A 9 22.19 18.68 17.44
CA PRO A 9 22.66 19.50 18.54
C PRO A 9 22.40 18.81 19.89
N ALA A 10 23.28 19.06 20.86
CA ALA A 10 23.01 18.66 22.23
C ALA A 10 21.78 19.43 22.78
N PRO A 11 21.04 18.89 23.78
CA PRO A 11 19.83 19.55 24.29
C PRO A 11 20.02 21.01 24.71
N LYS A 12 21.17 21.37 25.27
CA LYS A 12 21.51 22.77 25.60
C LYS A 12 21.69 23.65 24.35
N GLU A 13 22.32 23.12 23.31
CA GLU A 13 22.48 23.82 22.03
C GLU A 13 21.12 23.94 21.33
N PHE A 14 20.30 22.90 21.40
CA PHE A 14 18.93 22.90 20.87
C PHE A 14 18.07 23.97 21.52
N SER A 15 18.11 24.10 22.85
CA SER A 15 17.37 25.14 23.58
C SER A 15 17.83 26.56 23.27
N ALA A 16 19.04 26.75 22.72
CA ALA A 16 19.55 28.05 22.31
C ALA A 16 19.13 28.46 20.89
N LEU A 17 18.59 27.54 20.08
CA LEU A 17 18.09 27.80 18.74
C LEU A 17 16.78 28.60 18.79
N ASN A 18 16.48 29.33 17.70
CA ASN A 18 15.16 29.94 17.55
C ASN A 18 14.09 28.88 17.20
N ARG A 19 12.80 29.23 17.37
CA ARG A 19 11.66 28.31 17.17
C ARG A 19 11.67 27.60 15.81
N PRO A 20 11.82 28.28 14.65
CA PRO A 20 11.89 27.62 13.36
C PRO A 20 13.05 26.62 13.23
N GLU A 21 14.21 26.95 13.78
CA GLU A 21 15.38 26.05 13.79
C GLU A 21 15.14 24.82 14.67
N GLN A 22 14.52 25.00 15.84
CA GLN A 22 14.13 23.89 16.72
C GLN A 22 13.18 22.92 16.02
N LEU A 23 12.15 23.43 15.35
CA LEU A 23 11.20 22.62 14.58
C LEU A 23 11.87 21.88 13.43
N GLU A 24 12.82 22.50 12.73
CA GLU A 24 13.57 21.85 11.66
C GLU A 24 14.49 20.74 12.19
N VAL A 25 15.11 20.93 13.35
CA VAL A 25 15.89 19.88 14.03
C VAL A 25 14.99 18.72 14.42
N LEU A 26 13.81 18.98 15.00
CA LEU A 26 12.84 17.94 15.36
C LEU A 26 12.35 17.18 14.13
N ARG A 27 12.12 17.84 13.01
CA ARG A 27 11.76 17.17 11.75
C ARG A 27 12.79 16.13 11.31
N ARG A 28 14.07 16.43 11.47
CA ARG A 28 15.18 15.53 11.03
C ARG A 28 15.55 14.46 12.04
N ALA A 29 15.13 14.61 13.28
CA ALA A 29 15.45 13.69 14.36
C ALA A 29 14.61 12.40 14.25
N ASN A 30 15.20 11.25 14.64
CA ASN A 30 14.44 10.03 14.84
C ASN A 30 13.60 10.08 16.13
N ALA A 31 12.70 9.11 16.33
CA ALA A 31 11.75 9.13 17.45
C ALA A 31 12.43 9.27 18.84
N ARG A 32 13.48 8.50 19.10
CA ARG A 32 14.23 8.58 20.39
C ARG A 32 14.91 9.93 20.59
N GLN A 33 15.41 10.51 19.51
CA GLN A 33 16.05 11.82 19.53
C GLN A 33 15.02 12.93 19.74
N LYS A 34 13.85 12.84 19.08
CA LYS A 34 12.72 13.76 19.28
C LYS A 34 12.28 13.74 20.75
N LEU A 35 12.05 12.56 21.31
CA LEU A 35 11.70 12.39 22.71
C LEU A 35 12.69 13.10 23.63
N ARG A 36 13.99 12.80 23.48
CA ARG A 36 15.03 13.39 24.30
C ARG A 36 15.08 14.91 24.19
N LEU A 37 15.02 15.46 22.98
CA LEU A 37 15.08 16.90 22.74
C LEU A 37 13.86 17.61 23.33
N LEU A 38 12.66 17.02 23.24
CA LEU A 38 11.43 17.60 23.78
C LEU A 38 11.40 17.56 25.30
N VAL A 39 11.73 16.41 25.92
CA VAL A 39 11.68 16.25 27.37
C VAL A 39 12.78 17.07 28.08
N GLU A 40 13.98 17.18 27.49
CA GLU A 40 15.09 17.94 28.08
C GLU A 40 15.05 19.44 27.75
N ALA A 41 14.17 19.90 26.85
CA ALA A 41 14.07 21.32 26.51
C ALA A 41 13.22 22.09 27.53
N ALA A 42 13.68 23.28 27.94
CA ALA A 42 12.93 24.14 28.85
C ALA A 42 11.55 24.58 28.33
N ALA A 43 11.38 24.65 27.01
CA ALA A 43 10.12 24.98 26.32
C ALA A 43 9.55 23.77 25.57
N GLY A 44 9.78 22.55 26.07
CA GLY A 44 9.39 21.32 25.38
C GLY A 44 7.88 21.20 25.18
N GLU A 45 7.07 21.57 26.17
CA GLU A 45 5.60 21.59 26.07
C GLU A 45 5.11 22.52 24.96
N GLU A 46 5.65 23.73 24.89
CA GLU A 46 5.30 24.68 23.84
C GLU A 46 5.73 24.20 22.44
N LEU A 47 6.88 23.51 22.38
CA LEU A 47 7.37 22.92 21.13
C LEU A 47 6.50 21.74 20.70
N LEU A 48 6.11 20.88 21.64
CA LEU A 48 5.24 19.74 21.36
C LEU A 48 3.86 20.20 20.88
N ALA A 49 3.29 21.23 21.52
CA ALA A 49 2.01 21.81 21.12
C ALA A 49 2.03 22.42 19.68
N LEU A 50 3.21 22.81 19.18
CA LEU A 50 3.37 23.28 17.80
C LEU A 50 3.48 22.13 16.79
N LEU A 51 3.75 20.90 17.23
CA LEU A 51 3.80 19.77 16.32
C LEU A 51 2.39 19.31 15.92
N PRO A 52 2.20 18.91 14.67
CA PRO A 52 0.93 18.36 14.22
C PRO A 52 0.50 17.15 15.09
N PRO A 53 -0.79 17.04 15.45
CA PRO A 53 -1.28 15.91 16.25
C PRO A 53 -0.91 14.55 15.66
N GLN A 54 -0.94 14.39 14.33
CA GLN A 54 -0.54 13.18 13.63
C GLN A 54 0.93 12.82 13.89
N ASP A 55 1.83 13.80 13.90
CA ASP A 55 3.27 13.56 14.13
C ASP A 55 3.54 13.13 15.58
N VAL A 56 2.81 13.70 16.54
CA VAL A 56 2.91 13.33 17.95
C VAL A 56 2.34 11.93 18.19
N TYR A 57 1.21 11.62 17.56
CA TYR A 57 0.61 10.29 17.59
C TYR A 57 1.55 9.21 17.04
N LEU A 58 2.11 9.43 15.85
CA LEU A 58 3.07 8.49 15.24
C LEU A 58 4.33 8.33 16.09
N LEU A 59 4.83 9.42 16.69
CA LEU A 59 5.93 9.37 17.64
C LEU A 59 5.59 8.49 18.87
N ALA A 60 4.38 8.65 19.41
CA ALA A 60 3.90 7.83 20.51
C ALA A 60 3.78 6.35 20.13
N ARG A 61 3.26 6.06 18.93
CA ARG A 61 3.13 4.68 18.43
C ARG A 61 4.50 4.02 18.19
N GLU A 62 5.48 4.77 17.69
CA GLU A 62 6.84 4.24 17.43
C GLU A 62 7.58 3.91 18.72
N LEU A 63 7.41 4.70 19.77
CA LEU A 63 8.10 4.53 21.04
C LEU A 63 7.35 3.62 22.03
N GLY A 64 6.05 3.41 21.81
CA GLY A 64 5.14 2.76 22.76
C GLY A 64 4.54 3.79 23.74
N PRO A 65 3.22 4.08 23.64
CA PRO A 65 2.60 5.13 24.44
C PRO A 65 2.76 4.91 25.95
N ASP A 66 2.73 3.68 26.42
CA ASP A 66 2.95 3.32 27.82
C ASP A 66 4.38 3.59 28.31
N GLN A 67 5.35 3.79 27.41
CA GLN A 67 6.76 3.98 27.75
C GLN A 67 7.17 5.46 27.78
N ILE A 68 6.29 6.37 27.38
CA ILE A 68 6.58 7.81 27.26
C ILE A 68 5.55 8.70 27.96
N PRO A 69 5.10 8.38 29.18
CA PRO A 69 4.10 9.20 29.87
C PRO A 69 4.55 10.65 30.03
N GLU A 70 5.84 10.89 30.26
CA GLU A 70 6.42 12.24 30.38
C GLU A 70 6.19 13.11 29.14
N LEU A 71 6.29 12.53 27.93
CA LEU A 71 5.99 13.25 26.70
C LEU A 71 4.49 13.49 26.55
N LEU A 72 3.68 12.49 26.86
CA LEU A 72 2.22 12.58 26.68
C LEU A 72 1.56 13.55 27.64
N THR A 73 2.12 13.76 28.86
CA THR A 73 1.65 14.81 29.76
C THR A 73 1.97 16.22 29.30
N MET A 74 2.83 16.37 28.29
CA MET A 74 3.12 17.65 27.62
C MET A 74 2.19 17.90 26.41
N ALA A 75 1.42 16.90 25.98
CA ALA A 75 0.55 17.02 24.80
C ALA A 75 -0.65 17.92 25.09
N SER A 76 -1.04 18.71 24.10
CA SER A 76 -2.19 19.62 24.21
C SER A 76 -3.52 18.83 24.19
N PRO A 77 -4.61 19.41 24.73
CA PRO A 77 -5.94 18.79 24.67
C PRO A 77 -6.41 18.47 23.25
N GLU A 78 -6.07 19.31 22.25
CA GLU A 78 -6.36 19.05 20.85
C GLU A 78 -5.57 17.83 20.34
N GLN A 79 -4.33 17.66 20.76
CA GLN A 79 -3.54 16.47 20.43
C GLN A 79 -4.14 15.22 21.06
N TRP A 80 -4.59 15.29 22.32
CA TRP A 80 -5.30 14.19 22.97
C TRP A 80 -6.61 13.83 22.27
N THR A 81 -7.43 14.82 21.90
CA THR A 81 -8.66 14.59 21.10
C THR A 81 -8.31 13.86 19.80
N ALA A 82 -7.24 14.29 19.11
CA ALA A 82 -6.79 13.65 17.87
C ALA A 82 -6.31 12.20 18.09
N PHE A 83 -5.69 11.87 19.23
CA PHE A 83 -5.30 10.48 19.53
C PHE A 83 -6.52 9.56 19.64
N PHE A 84 -7.59 10.02 20.26
CA PHE A 84 -8.87 9.31 20.28
C PHE A 84 -9.46 9.18 18.87
N ASP A 85 -9.40 10.24 18.07
CA ASP A 85 -9.90 10.24 16.70
C ASP A 85 -9.14 9.26 15.80
N PHE A 86 -7.83 9.11 15.99
CA PHE A 86 -6.98 8.21 15.16
C PHE A 86 -7.10 6.74 15.55
N ASP A 87 -7.17 6.43 16.84
CA ASP A 87 -6.95 5.06 17.35
C ASP A 87 -8.21 4.40 17.92
N CYS A 88 -9.26 5.17 18.21
CA CYS A 88 -10.37 4.64 18.98
C CYS A 88 -11.63 4.32 18.17
N TRP A 89 -11.59 4.39 16.83
CA TRP A 89 -12.77 4.18 16.01
C TRP A 89 -12.63 2.96 15.10
N ASP A 90 -13.67 2.12 15.10
CA ASP A 90 -13.84 1.04 14.14
C ASP A 90 -15.04 1.36 13.25
N GLY A 91 -14.76 1.87 12.05
CA GLY A 91 -15.78 2.45 11.18
C GLY A 91 -16.41 3.69 11.80
N ASP A 92 -17.69 3.62 12.09
CA ASP A 92 -18.53 4.66 12.70
C ASP A 92 -18.74 4.48 14.23
N THR A 93 -18.15 3.45 14.80
CA THR A 93 -18.34 3.06 16.20
C THR A 93 -17.07 3.33 17.03
N LEU A 94 -17.23 3.98 18.19
CA LEU A 94 -16.13 4.20 19.14
C LEU A 94 -15.73 2.88 19.82
N GLY A 95 -14.48 2.46 19.69
CA GLY A 95 -13.94 1.25 20.28
C GLY A 95 -13.64 1.39 21.77
N ARG A 96 -14.32 0.64 22.62
CA ARG A 96 -14.16 0.69 24.09
C ARG A 96 -12.75 0.41 24.55
N LEU A 97 -12.11 -0.64 24.06
CA LEU A 97 -10.81 -1.08 24.57
C LEU A 97 -9.69 -0.10 24.23
N SER A 98 -9.71 0.48 23.04
CA SER A 98 -8.73 1.50 22.63
C SER A 98 -8.93 2.80 23.39
N ALA A 99 -10.18 3.25 23.58
CA ALA A 99 -10.51 4.42 24.40
C ALA A 99 -10.04 4.23 25.86
N ARG A 100 -10.30 3.06 26.47
CA ARG A 100 -9.79 2.74 27.83
C ARG A 100 -8.26 2.80 27.92
N LYS A 101 -7.54 2.29 26.92
CA LYS A 101 -6.06 2.34 26.90
C LYS A 101 -5.55 3.78 26.92
N TRP A 102 -6.03 4.63 26.02
CA TRP A 102 -5.62 6.02 25.96
C TRP A 102 -6.00 6.78 27.23
N LEU A 103 -7.20 6.53 27.74
CA LEU A 103 -7.66 7.15 28.98
C LEU A 103 -6.82 6.71 30.19
N ALA A 104 -6.44 5.43 30.26
CA ALA A 104 -5.55 4.92 31.32
C ALA A 104 -4.17 5.58 31.27
N ILE A 105 -3.65 5.90 30.09
CA ILE A 105 -2.39 6.64 29.93
C ILE A 105 -2.57 8.09 30.39
N LEU A 106 -3.65 8.76 29.98
CA LEU A 106 -3.95 10.13 30.39
C LEU A 106 -4.04 10.25 31.92
N LEU A 107 -4.69 9.29 32.58
CA LEU A 107 -4.87 9.28 34.03
C LEU A 107 -3.57 8.97 34.82
N GLN A 108 -2.47 8.64 34.18
CA GLN A 108 -1.15 8.54 34.83
C GLN A 108 -0.52 9.91 35.11
N GLY A 109 -1.04 10.98 34.50
CA GLY A 109 -0.59 12.33 34.75
C GLY A 109 -0.95 12.84 36.14
N GLU A 110 -0.43 14.00 36.55
CA GLU A 110 -0.79 14.66 37.81
C GLU A 110 -2.27 15.05 37.80
N ALA A 111 -2.99 14.79 38.88
CA ALA A 111 -4.43 14.97 38.97
C ALA A 111 -4.94 16.37 38.55
N PRO A 112 -4.29 17.51 38.91
CA PRO A 112 -4.72 18.82 38.44
C PRO A 112 -4.59 18.99 36.92
N TRP A 113 -3.51 18.46 36.35
CA TRP A 113 -3.28 18.47 34.87
C TRP A 113 -4.32 17.60 34.16
N VAL A 114 -4.58 16.39 34.67
CA VAL A 114 -5.62 15.49 34.16
C VAL A 114 -6.98 16.17 34.14
N ALA A 115 -7.38 16.79 35.25
CA ALA A 115 -8.66 17.49 35.36
C ALA A 115 -8.76 18.63 34.36
N LYS A 116 -7.69 19.41 34.16
CA LYS A 116 -7.64 20.47 33.16
C LYS A 116 -7.75 19.91 31.74
N THR A 117 -6.98 18.89 31.41
CA THR A 117 -6.99 18.27 30.08
C THR A 117 -8.36 17.69 29.75
N LEU A 118 -9.02 16.99 30.69
CA LEU A 118 -10.37 16.46 30.50
C LEU A 118 -11.43 17.55 30.28
N GLN A 119 -11.29 18.72 30.91
CA GLN A 119 -12.20 19.86 30.67
C GLN A 119 -12.03 20.50 29.29
N GLU A 120 -10.85 20.42 28.73
CA GLU A 120 -10.49 21.02 27.44
C GLU A 120 -10.60 20.01 26.28
N LEU A 121 -10.85 18.70 26.56
CA LEU A 121 -11.19 17.72 25.53
C LEU A 121 -12.52 18.05 24.85
N ASP A 122 -12.75 17.46 23.69
CA ASP A 122 -14.08 17.47 23.06
C ASP A 122 -15.12 16.87 24.03
N PHE A 123 -16.07 17.72 24.45
CA PHE A 123 -17.02 17.37 25.49
C PHE A 123 -17.94 16.20 25.10
N GLU A 124 -18.47 16.20 23.88
CA GLU A 124 -19.37 15.14 23.41
C GLU A 124 -18.62 13.80 23.30
N LEU A 125 -17.36 13.81 22.87
CA LEU A 125 -16.49 12.63 22.88
C LEU A 125 -16.29 12.10 24.32
N LEU A 126 -16.01 12.98 25.27
CA LEU A 126 -15.86 12.59 26.68
C LEU A 126 -17.17 12.01 27.25
N VAL A 127 -18.31 12.64 26.97
CA VAL A 127 -19.65 12.13 27.37
C VAL A 127 -19.87 10.74 26.79
N LEU A 128 -19.59 10.54 25.49
CA LEU A 128 -19.75 9.24 24.83
C LEU A 128 -18.85 8.15 25.46
N MET A 129 -17.58 8.47 25.76
CA MET A 129 -16.68 7.52 26.42
C MET A 129 -17.20 7.10 27.80
N VAL A 130 -17.71 8.07 28.60
CA VAL A 130 -18.26 7.78 29.94
C VAL A 130 -19.59 7.02 29.81
N LEU A 131 -20.50 7.44 28.97
CA LEU A 131 -21.82 6.82 28.76
C LEU A 131 -21.74 5.34 28.39
N ARG A 132 -20.70 4.94 27.67
CA ARG A 132 -20.47 3.54 27.28
C ARG A 132 -19.99 2.64 28.43
N GLU A 133 -19.52 3.23 29.49
CA GLU A 133 -18.91 2.53 30.62
C GLU A 133 -19.68 2.70 31.93
N VAL A 134 -20.44 3.79 32.03
CA VAL A 134 -21.09 4.20 33.27
C VAL A 134 -22.55 4.55 32.98
N GLN A 135 -23.45 3.88 33.68
CA GLN A 135 -24.87 4.26 33.72
C GLN A 135 -25.13 5.08 34.99
N VAL A 136 -25.62 6.29 34.83
CA VAL A 136 -26.08 7.12 35.96
C VAL A 136 -27.50 6.70 36.32
N VAL A 137 -27.63 6.00 37.45
CA VAL A 137 -28.93 5.41 37.90
C VAL A 137 -29.79 6.46 38.59
N SER A 138 -29.19 7.25 39.52
CA SER A 138 -29.90 8.33 40.22
C SER A 138 -29.00 9.50 40.51
N GLY A 139 -29.57 10.71 40.55
CA GLY A 139 -28.91 11.96 40.89
C GLY A 139 -29.00 12.33 42.37
N PRO A 140 -28.41 13.49 42.75
CA PRO A 140 -28.39 13.93 44.14
C PRO A 140 -29.76 14.13 44.78
N GLU A 141 -30.79 14.48 44.02
CA GLU A 141 -32.13 14.76 44.51
C GLU A 141 -32.99 13.49 44.66
N GLU A 142 -32.60 12.37 44.04
CA GLU A 142 -33.39 11.13 43.94
C GLU A 142 -32.89 10.03 44.91
N MET A 143 -31.90 10.32 45.73
CA MET A 143 -31.09 9.33 46.45
C MET A 143 -31.77 8.68 47.71
N ALA A 144 -33.05 8.87 47.95
CA ALA A 144 -33.63 8.49 49.25
C ALA A 144 -33.74 6.97 49.50
N ASP A 145 -33.84 6.11 48.48
CA ASP A 145 -34.23 4.70 48.69
C ASP A 145 -33.58 3.64 47.78
N GLU A 146 -32.51 3.91 47.06
CA GLU A 146 -31.92 2.89 46.18
C GLU A 146 -30.84 2.02 46.83
N ASP A 147 -31.07 0.71 46.90
CA ASP A 147 -30.14 -0.29 47.36
C ASP A 147 -28.90 -0.40 46.43
N VAL A 148 -27.73 -0.14 46.98
CA VAL A 148 -26.42 -0.28 46.29
C VAL A 148 -25.99 -1.76 46.26
N MET A 149 -26.91 -2.68 45.89
CA MET A 149 -26.68 -4.13 45.99
C MET A 149 -26.11 -4.78 44.73
N ALA A 150 -25.92 -4.06 43.62
CA ALA A 150 -25.29 -4.61 42.43
C ALA A 150 -23.76 -4.57 42.52
N GLU A 151 -23.10 -5.60 42.02
CA GLU A 151 -21.65 -5.85 42.18
C GLU A 151 -20.77 -4.68 41.67
N ASN A 152 -21.18 -3.98 40.63
CA ASN A 152 -20.46 -2.85 40.05
C ASN A 152 -21.10 -1.48 40.33
N ARG A 153 -22.09 -1.42 41.24
CA ARG A 153 -22.78 -0.18 41.58
C ARG A 153 -22.10 0.53 42.71
N ARG A 154 -21.78 1.81 42.55
CA ARG A 154 -21.09 2.64 43.52
C ARG A 154 -21.78 3.98 43.72
N ARG A 155 -21.66 4.54 44.92
CA ARG A 155 -22.13 5.88 45.25
C ARG A 155 -20.92 6.84 45.21
N GLU A 156 -20.86 7.66 44.19
CA GLU A 156 -19.76 8.59 43.96
C GLU A 156 -20.30 10.00 43.64
N CYS A 157 -19.70 11.03 44.18
CA CYS A 157 -20.01 12.44 43.90
C CYS A 157 -21.47 12.85 44.07
N GLY A 158 -22.24 12.13 44.91
CA GLY A 158 -23.66 12.35 45.07
C GLY A 158 -24.55 11.64 44.06
N TYR A 159 -24.00 10.81 43.18
CA TYR A 159 -24.72 10.00 42.19
C TYR A 159 -24.60 8.52 42.51
N VAL A 160 -25.57 7.73 42.04
CA VAL A 160 -25.46 6.27 42.03
C VAL A 160 -25.06 5.87 40.61
N LEU A 161 -23.86 5.32 40.47
CA LEU A 161 -23.24 4.94 39.22
C LEU A 161 -23.17 3.41 39.09
N ASP A 162 -23.60 2.88 38.00
CA ASP A 162 -23.51 1.46 37.66
C ASP A 162 -22.47 1.28 36.55
N TYR A 163 -21.35 0.65 36.88
CA TYR A 163 -20.24 0.45 35.96
C TYR A 163 -20.41 -0.88 35.22
N ARG A 164 -20.04 -0.89 33.96
CA ARG A 164 -20.22 -2.04 33.08
C ARG A 164 -19.42 -3.28 33.51
N ASP A 165 -18.22 -3.05 34.07
CA ASP A 165 -17.34 -4.08 34.60
C ASP A 165 -16.40 -3.48 35.66
N GLU A 166 -15.64 -4.34 36.36
CA GLU A 166 -14.72 -3.92 37.44
C GLU A 166 -13.55 -3.05 36.91
N ASP A 167 -13.02 -3.33 35.73
CA ASP A 167 -11.94 -2.53 35.14
C ASP A 167 -12.45 -1.15 34.71
N GLY A 168 -13.65 -1.08 34.16
CA GLY A 168 -14.37 0.18 33.93
C GLY A 168 -14.58 0.97 35.21
N ALA A 169 -15.00 0.30 36.29
CA ALA A 169 -15.17 0.94 37.61
C ALA A 169 -13.87 1.52 38.18
N LYS A 170 -12.74 0.85 38.00
CA LYS A 170 -11.42 1.38 38.42
C LYS A 170 -11.03 2.61 37.61
N LEU A 171 -11.15 2.52 36.26
CA LEU A 171 -10.69 3.56 35.35
C LEU A 171 -11.59 4.81 35.39
N PHE A 172 -12.90 4.63 35.18
CA PHE A 172 -13.85 5.73 35.14
C PHE A 172 -14.21 6.27 36.54
N GLY A 173 -14.18 5.43 37.58
CA GLY A 173 -14.26 5.89 38.95
C GLY A 173 -13.07 6.80 39.31
N GLY A 174 -11.85 6.43 38.87
CA GLY A 174 -10.69 7.30 39.03
C GLY A 174 -10.81 8.63 38.26
N LEU A 175 -11.33 8.60 37.02
CA LEU A 175 -11.62 9.80 36.23
C LEU A 175 -12.64 10.72 36.95
N ILE A 176 -13.73 10.16 37.44
CA ILE A 176 -14.79 10.89 38.14
C ILE A 176 -14.25 11.47 39.48
N ASP A 177 -13.46 10.71 40.26
CA ASP A 177 -12.82 11.19 41.49
C ASP A 177 -11.90 12.39 41.23
N VAL A 178 -11.06 12.32 40.19
CA VAL A 178 -10.19 13.42 39.78
C VAL A 178 -11.02 14.65 39.37
N LEU A 179 -12.04 14.50 38.53
CA LEU A 179 -12.90 15.61 38.15
C LEU A 179 -13.68 16.19 39.33
N PHE A 180 -14.22 15.36 40.22
CA PHE A 180 -14.97 15.83 41.37
C PHE A 180 -14.09 16.66 42.30
N ARG A 181 -12.83 16.26 42.48
CA ARG A 181 -11.88 16.92 43.36
C ARG A 181 -11.37 18.25 42.80
N TYR A 182 -11.09 18.34 41.50
CA TYR A 182 -10.43 19.50 40.90
C TYR A 182 -11.34 20.34 40.00
N ALA A 183 -12.47 19.80 39.56
CA ALA A 183 -13.44 20.46 38.66
C ALA A 183 -14.89 20.02 38.98
N PRO A 184 -15.42 20.23 40.19
CA PRO A 184 -16.69 19.64 40.64
C PRO A 184 -17.90 20.07 39.82
N GLU A 185 -17.94 21.30 39.34
CA GLU A 185 -19.03 21.77 38.47
C GLU A 185 -19.02 21.10 37.11
N PHE A 186 -17.84 20.89 36.53
CA PHE A 186 -17.67 20.17 35.29
C PHE A 186 -18.03 18.68 35.44
N CYS A 187 -17.62 18.05 36.57
CA CYS A 187 -17.98 16.68 36.89
C CYS A 187 -19.51 16.50 36.94
N ARG A 188 -20.21 17.44 37.60
CA ARG A 188 -21.68 17.42 37.65
C ARG A 188 -22.28 17.57 36.26
N TYR A 189 -21.82 18.54 35.49
CA TYR A 189 -22.28 18.76 34.12
C TYR A 189 -22.08 17.54 33.21
N LEU A 190 -20.92 16.88 33.32
CA LEU A 190 -20.63 15.63 32.61
C LEU A 190 -21.59 14.52 32.98
N LEU A 191 -21.83 14.26 34.28
CA LEU A 191 -22.72 13.19 34.73
C LEU A 191 -24.18 13.43 34.35
N GLU A 192 -24.66 14.69 34.37
CA GLU A 192 -25.99 15.03 33.88
C GLU A 192 -26.13 14.87 32.36
N ALA A 193 -25.08 15.20 31.60
CA ALA A 193 -25.06 14.93 30.16
C ALA A 193 -25.10 13.41 29.90
N VAL A 194 -24.27 12.60 30.58
CA VAL A 194 -24.29 11.13 30.48
C VAL A 194 -25.66 10.55 30.80
N ARG A 195 -26.38 11.15 31.75
CA ARG A 195 -27.74 10.72 32.14
C ARG A 195 -28.81 11.04 31.09
N SER A 196 -28.69 12.18 30.42
CA SER A 196 -29.73 12.70 29.52
C SER A 196 -29.56 12.35 28.07
N GLU A 197 -28.30 12.06 27.62
CA GLU A 197 -28.02 11.80 26.21
C GLU A 197 -28.39 10.37 25.79
N GLY A 198 -28.83 10.24 24.53
CA GLY A 198 -29.05 8.95 23.89
C GLY A 198 -27.78 8.47 23.16
N GLU A 199 -27.27 7.30 23.51
CA GLU A 199 -25.98 6.77 23.01
C GLU A 199 -25.85 6.85 21.48
N SER A 200 -26.86 6.39 20.74
CA SER A 200 -26.78 6.32 19.26
C SER A 200 -26.76 7.70 18.59
N LEU A 201 -27.50 8.67 19.13
CA LEU A 201 -27.50 10.04 18.58
C LEU A 201 -26.21 10.78 18.90
N LEU A 202 -25.72 10.58 20.11
CA LEU A 202 -24.44 11.16 20.53
C LEU A 202 -23.27 10.57 19.71
N GLU A 203 -23.25 9.26 19.49
CA GLU A 203 -22.23 8.60 18.70
C GLU A 203 -22.19 9.13 17.27
N GLU A 204 -23.34 9.28 16.62
CA GLU A 204 -23.44 9.88 15.28
C GLU A 204 -22.93 11.33 15.26
N SER A 205 -23.29 12.16 16.28
CA SER A 205 -22.82 13.54 16.38
C SER A 205 -21.28 13.59 16.51
N VAL A 206 -20.74 12.79 17.43
CA VAL A 206 -19.28 12.73 17.66
C VAL A 206 -18.53 12.21 16.44
N TYR A 207 -19.10 11.23 15.73
CA TYR A 207 -18.52 10.71 14.48
C TYR A 207 -18.44 11.79 13.40
N GLN A 208 -19.50 12.61 13.24
CA GLN A 208 -19.50 13.71 12.26
C GLN A 208 -18.49 14.80 12.64
N GLN A 209 -18.41 15.18 13.91
CA GLN A 209 -17.42 16.15 14.41
C GLN A 209 -15.97 15.63 14.19
N ARG A 210 -15.74 14.35 14.48
CA ARG A 210 -14.48 13.67 14.17
C ARG A 210 -14.13 13.79 12.69
N GLY A 211 -15.09 13.54 11.80
CA GLY A 211 -14.89 13.68 10.35
C GLY A 211 -14.38 15.07 9.96
N GLY A 212 -14.93 16.12 10.57
CA GLY A 212 -14.48 17.51 10.40
C GLY A 212 -13.04 17.70 10.87
N ARG A 213 -12.71 17.27 12.11
CA ARG A 213 -11.35 17.38 12.67
C ARG A 213 -10.31 16.60 11.85
N LEU A 214 -10.65 15.41 11.36
CA LEU A 214 -9.78 14.62 10.49
C LEU A 214 -9.55 15.30 9.14
N LEU A 215 -10.59 15.90 8.55
CA LEU A 215 -10.50 16.64 7.30
C LEU A 215 -9.53 17.83 7.43
N ASP A 216 -9.59 18.57 8.53
CA ASP A 216 -8.69 19.69 8.83
C ASP A 216 -7.22 19.24 8.92
N GLN A 217 -6.97 17.98 9.23
CA GLN A 217 -5.65 17.34 9.25
C GLN A 217 -5.28 16.66 7.91
N GLY A 218 -6.08 16.85 6.88
CA GLY A 218 -5.85 16.25 5.55
C GLY A 218 -6.22 14.76 5.44
N LEU A 219 -7.06 14.26 6.34
CA LEU A 219 -7.61 12.90 6.35
C LEU A 219 -9.09 12.94 5.91
N PRO A 220 -9.38 12.91 4.61
CA PRO A 220 -10.75 12.96 4.11
C PRO A 220 -11.48 11.63 4.37
N GLU A 221 -12.81 11.66 4.26
CA GLU A 221 -13.60 10.42 4.33
C GLU A 221 -13.16 9.38 3.28
N PRO A 222 -13.23 8.06 3.61
CA PRO A 222 -12.74 6.99 2.73
C PRO A 222 -13.35 7.02 1.33
N TYR A 223 -14.63 7.38 1.18
CA TYR A 223 -15.28 7.46 -0.11
C TYR A 223 -14.71 8.61 -0.97
N ALA A 224 -14.56 9.80 -0.39
CA ALA A 224 -13.95 10.95 -1.07
C ALA A 224 -12.47 10.68 -1.40
N ALA A 225 -11.77 9.94 -0.55
CA ALA A 225 -10.38 9.57 -0.73
C ALA A 225 -10.15 8.68 -1.97
N GLN A 226 -11.12 7.85 -2.38
CA GLN A 226 -11.00 6.97 -3.57
C GLN A 226 -10.67 7.74 -4.86
N THR A 227 -10.98 9.02 -4.93
CA THR A 227 -10.66 9.87 -6.10
C THR A 227 -9.18 9.93 -6.41
N VAL A 228 -8.30 9.62 -5.43
CA VAL A 228 -6.84 9.57 -5.62
C VAL A 228 -6.42 8.53 -6.68
N TYR A 229 -7.22 7.50 -6.90
CA TYR A 229 -7.00 6.45 -7.91
C TYR A 229 -7.72 6.71 -9.24
N ALA A 230 -8.36 7.87 -9.40
CA ALA A 230 -9.04 8.19 -10.65
C ALA A 230 -8.04 8.24 -11.83
N TRP A 231 -8.47 7.68 -12.96
CA TRP A 231 -7.67 7.69 -14.20
C TRP A 231 -7.29 9.10 -14.61
N LEU A 232 -6.04 9.29 -14.95
CA LEU A 232 -5.51 10.51 -15.57
C LEU A 232 -4.76 10.09 -16.82
N ASP A 233 -5.20 10.56 -17.99
CA ASP A 233 -4.57 10.16 -19.24
C ASP A 233 -3.14 10.70 -19.35
N PRO A 234 -2.13 9.81 -19.42
CA PRO A 234 -0.73 10.24 -19.49
C PRO A 234 -0.37 11.03 -20.76
N GLU A 235 -1.06 10.77 -21.88
CA GLU A 235 -0.73 11.39 -23.17
C GLU A 235 -1.26 12.84 -23.26
N SER A 236 -2.38 13.11 -22.60
CA SER A 236 -2.98 14.44 -22.56
C SER A 236 -2.55 15.29 -21.35
N PHE A 237 -1.84 14.68 -20.39
CA PHE A 237 -1.41 15.41 -19.20
C PHE A 237 -0.29 16.40 -19.49
N VAL A 238 -0.55 17.67 -19.23
CA VAL A 238 0.43 18.74 -19.35
C VAL A 238 0.57 19.42 -17.98
N VAL A 239 1.80 19.58 -17.52
CA VAL A 239 2.06 20.37 -16.32
C VAL A 239 1.70 21.82 -16.64
N SER A 240 0.71 22.39 -15.93
CA SER A 240 0.30 23.76 -16.16
C SER A 240 1.47 24.69 -15.85
N GLY A 241 1.69 25.70 -16.71
CA GLY A 241 2.71 26.72 -16.45
C GLY A 241 2.29 27.73 -15.36
N GLU A 242 1.09 27.59 -14.81
CA GLU A 242 0.58 28.43 -13.74
C GLU A 242 1.08 27.91 -12.38
N SER A 243 1.53 28.83 -11.53
CA SER A 243 1.90 28.50 -10.15
C SER A 243 0.69 27.96 -9.40
N LYS A 244 0.91 26.98 -8.54
CA LYS A 244 -0.11 26.48 -7.61
C LYS A 244 -0.72 27.65 -6.83
N ARG A 245 -2.01 27.55 -6.50
CA ARG A 245 -2.61 28.51 -5.59
C ARG A 245 -1.91 28.40 -4.23
N PRO A 246 -1.36 29.51 -3.70
CA PRO A 246 -0.71 29.49 -2.40
C PRO A 246 -1.74 29.10 -1.32
N LEU A 247 -1.35 28.19 -0.44
CA LEU A 247 -2.09 27.95 0.80
C LEU A 247 -2.03 29.23 1.63
N GLY A 248 -3.16 29.65 2.22
CA GLY A 248 -3.18 30.81 3.10
C GLY A 248 -2.17 30.66 4.24
N ALA A 249 -1.56 31.76 4.67
CA ALA A 249 -0.53 31.76 5.71
C ALA A 249 -0.99 31.09 7.04
N SER A 250 -2.30 31.07 7.30
CA SER A 250 -2.90 30.37 8.45
C SER A 250 -2.99 28.85 8.29
N ALA A 251 -2.93 28.35 7.06
CA ALA A 251 -2.95 26.92 6.76
C ALA A 251 -1.55 26.29 6.77
N ILE A 252 -0.50 27.13 6.74
CA ILE A 252 0.90 26.68 6.78
C ILE A 252 1.38 26.69 8.24
N GLY A 253 0.74 25.90 9.10
CA GLY A 253 1.36 25.42 10.32
C GLY A 253 2.59 24.53 10.02
N VAL A 254 3.15 23.91 11.02
CA VAL A 254 4.17 22.86 10.80
C VAL A 254 3.51 21.74 10.00
N ALA A 255 3.91 21.57 8.73
CA ALA A 255 3.36 20.49 7.92
C ALA A 255 3.67 19.13 8.57
N PRO A 256 2.67 18.24 8.75
CA PRO A 256 2.92 16.89 9.25
C PRO A 256 3.96 16.21 8.36
N GLY A 257 4.92 15.53 8.93
CA GLY A 257 6.02 14.95 8.15
C GLY A 257 6.46 13.57 8.64
N ALA A 258 5.99 13.13 9.81
CA ALA A 258 6.41 11.86 10.40
C ALA A 258 6.04 10.68 9.51
N ALA A 259 4.82 10.64 8.96
CA ALA A 259 4.39 9.58 8.04
C ALA A 259 5.24 9.51 6.76
N LEU A 260 5.67 10.67 6.23
CA LEU A 260 6.56 10.73 5.06
C LEU A 260 7.95 10.18 5.35
N GLN A 261 8.42 10.28 6.60
CA GLN A 261 9.76 9.82 7.02
C GLN A 261 9.82 8.30 7.26
N LEU A 262 8.70 7.64 7.43
CA LEU A 262 8.65 6.17 7.59
C LEU A 262 9.08 5.44 6.32
N ALA A 263 8.93 6.04 5.15
CA ALA A 263 9.28 5.47 3.86
C ALA A 263 10.49 6.18 3.23
N SER A 264 11.25 5.44 2.42
CA SER A 264 12.42 6.00 1.73
C SER A 264 12.13 6.19 0.24
N PRO A 265 12.19 7.42 -0.28
CA PRO A 265 12.05 7.68 -1.72
C PRO A 265 13.23 7.09 -2.49
N ARG A 266 13.01 6.81 -3.78
CA ARG A 266 14.03 6.29 -4.71
C ARG A 266 14.03 7.10 -6.01
N GLY A 267 15.04 6.87 -6.85
CA GLY A 267 15.14 7.50 -8.16
C GLY A 267 15.24 9.02 -8.11
N VAL A 268 14.68 9.69 -9.10
CA VAL A 268 14.72 11.15 -9.21
C VAL A 268 13.97 11.86 -8.07
N LEU A 269 12.94 11.21 -7.52
CA LEU A 269 12.21 11.75 -6.37
C LEU A 269 13.09 11.83 -5.13
N ALA A 270 13.99 10.85 -4.91
CA ALA A 270 14.92 10.91 -3.78
C ALA A 270 15.89 12.08 -3.87
N GLU A 271 16.35 12.42 -5.08
CA GLU A 271 17.22 13.57 -5.32
C GLU A 271 16.47 14.89 -5.04
N VAL A 272 15.22 14.99 -5.51
CA VAL A 272 14.38 16.18 -5.31
C VAL A 272 14.07 16.40 -3.82
N LEU A 273 13.63 15.35 -3.11
CA LEU A 273 13.30 15.46 -1.69
C LEU A 273 14.56 15.65 -0.83
N GLY A 274 15.69 15.05 -1.23
CA GLY A 274 16.99 15.22 -0.57
C GLY A 274 17.55 16.63 -0.68
N ALA A 275 17.23 17.37 -1.74
CA ALA A 275 17.57 18.79 -1.91
C ALA A 275 16.71 19.73 -1.05
N GLY A 276 15.60 19.21 -0.50
CA GLY A 276 14.60 19.94 0.25
C GLY A 276 13.44 20.44 -0.62
N VAL A 277 12.26 20.46 -0.02
CA VAL A 277 11.03 20.98 -0.64
C VAL A 277 10.44 22.11 0.21
N ASP A 278 9.69 22.99 -0.42
CA ASP A 278 8.98 24.06 0.29
C ASP A 278 7.84 23.49 1.18
N GLY A 279 7.35 24.31 2.11
CA GLY A 279 6.31 23.92 3.07
C GLY A 279 4.99 23.51 2.40
N GLN A 280 4.62 24.15 1.28
CA GLN A 280 3.42 23.79 0.52
C GLN A 280 3.54 22.41 -0.10
N THR A 281 4.66 22.11 -0.74
CA THR A 281 4.92 20.80 -1.33
C THR A 281 4.95 19.71 -0.25
N ALA A 282 5.57 19.98 0.91
CA ALA A 282 5.58 19.03 2.03
C ALA A 282 4.16 18.75 2.55
N TRP A 283 3.33 19.78 2.69
CA TRP A 283 1.92 19.65 3.06
C TRP A 283 1.13 18.83 2.04
N GLU A 284 1.28 19.10 0.75
CA GLU A 284 0.60 18.35 -0.32
C GLU A 284 0.98 16.87 -0.32
N LEU A 285 2.26 16.54 -0.08
CA LEU A 285 2.72 15.16 0.02
C LEU A 285 2.09 14.45 1.23
N THR A 286 1.97 15.15 2.34
CA THR A 286 1.29 14.60 3.54
C THR A 286 -0.20 14.39 3.29
N CYS A 287 -0.90 15.38 2.73
CA CYS A 287 -2.31 15.24 2.38
C CYS A 287 -2.54 14.09 1.37
N LEU A 288 -1.63 13.94 0.39
CA LEU A 288 -1.67 12.81 -0.54
C LEU A 288 -1.55 11.48 0.21
N LEU A 289 -0.55 11.35 1.09
CA LEU A 289 -0.34 10.11 1.85
C LEU A 289 -1.55 9.79 2.74
N ASN A 290 -2.07 10.80 3.44
CA ASN A 290 -3.27 10.69 4.26
C ASN A 290 -4.49 10.26 3.42
N LYS A 291 -4.67 10.87 2.24
CA LYS A 291 -5.75 10.52 1.32
C LYS A 291 -5.63 9.08 0.82
N VAL A 292 -4.42 8.63 0.45
CA VAL A 292 -4.18 7.24 0.04
C VAL A 292 -4.45 6.28 1.21
N MET A 293 -4.04 6.62 2.41
CA MET A 293 -4.28 5.85 3.64
C MET A 293 -5.77 5.66 3.90
N MET A 294 -6.56 6.73 3.83
CA MET A 294 -8.02 6.68 3.97
C MET A 294 -8.69 5.87 2.86
N ALA A 295 -8.21 5.99 1.60
CA ALA A 295 -8.71 5.23 0.47
C ALA A 295 -8.47 3.72 0.62
N GLU A 296 -7.34 3.31 1.20
CA GLU A 296 -6.99 1.90 1.45
C GLU A 296 -7.44 1.41 2.83
N LYS A 297 -8.05 2.26 3.64
CA LYS A 297 -8.50 1.98 5.03
C LYS A 297 -7.36 1.44 5.91
N ILE A 298 -6.19 2.05 5.79
CA ILE A 298 -5.02 1.69 6.59
C ILE A 298 -5.12 2.39 7.94
N ASP A 299 -4.91 1.62 8.99
CA ASP A 299 -4.80 2.14 10.35
C ASP A 299 -3.50 2.95 10.51
N LEU A 300 -3.61 4.20 10.93
CA LEU A 300 -2.47 5.09 11.20
C LEU A 300 -1.54 4.52 12.30
N GLY A 301 -2.08 3.73 13.20
CA GLY A 301 -1.31 3.06 14.27
C GLY A 301 -0.49 1.86 13.79
N ASP A 302 -0.74 1.32 12.58
CA ASP A 302 0.07 0.28 11.95
C ASP A 302 1.22 0.90 11.15
N LEU A 303 2.34 1.13 11.82
CA LEU A 303 3.51 1.79 11.23
C LEU A 303 4.10 1.03 10.03
N ASP A 304 4.00 -0.28 9.99
CA ASP A 304 4.50 -1.08 8.86
C ASP A 304 3.59 -0.94 7.64
N ALA A 305 2.27 -0.92 7.85
CA ALA A 305 1.31 -0.64 6.79
C ALA A 305 1.46 0.80 6.26
N VAL A 306 1.63 1.80 7.13
CA VAL A 306 1.89 3.20 6.75
C VAL A 306 3.21 3.32 5.98
N ARG A 307 4.29 2.63 6.43
CA ARG A 307 5.56 2.58 5.69
C ARG A 307 5.38 2.00 4.30
N GLY A 308 4.73 0.84 4.19
CA GLY A 308 4.46 0.20 2.90
C GLY A 308 3.62 1.09 1.97
N LEU A 309 2.66 1.83 2.51
CA LEU A 309 1.88 2.82 1.78
C LEU A 309 2.77 3.96 1.26
N GLY A 310 3.64 4.50 2.10
CA GLY A 310 4.61 5.54 1.73
C GLY A 310 5.53 5.09 0.60
N GLU A 311 6.07 3.87 0.68
CA GLU A 311 6.90 3.30 -0.39
C GLU A 311 6.16 3.17 -1.72
N ARG A 312 4.89 2.73 -1.70
CA ARG A 312 4.03 2.67 -2.90
C ARG A 312 3.76 4.05 -3.46
N SER A 313 3.42 5.01 -2.61
CA SER A 313 3.14 6.38 -3.03
C SER A 313 4.37 7.04 -3.66
N TYR A 314 5.54 6.88 -3.04
CA TYR A 314 6.80 7.40 -3.59
C TYR A 314 7.19 6.72 -4.91
N ALA A 315 6.94 5.42 -5.07
CA ALA A 315 7.19 4.74 -6.33
C ALA A 315 6.34 5.32 -7.48
N LEU A 316 5.05 5.55 -7.24
CA LEU A 316 4.16 6.14 -8.24
C LEU A 316 4.52 7.61 -8.54
N LEU A 317 4.86 8.41 -7.54
CA LEU A 317 5.35 9.78 -7.75
C LEU A 317 6.65 9.79 -8.56
N ASN A 318 7.59 8.89 -8.26
CA ASN A 318 8.83 8.75 -9.02
C ASN A 318 8.57 8.40 -10.49
N LEU A 319 7.66 7.46 -10.76
CA LEU A 319 7.27 7.13 -12.15
C LEU A 319 6.73 8.34 -12.90
N ALA A 320 5.88 9.14 -12.27
CA ALA A 320 5.33 10.35 -12.88
C ALA A 320 6.43 11.38 -13.17
N LEU A 321 7.34 11.60 -12.23
CA LEU A 321 8.45 12.55 -12.39
C LEU A 321 9.44 12.07 -13.48
N GLU A 322 9.77 10.79 -13.52
CA GLU A 322 10.59 10.24 -14.60
C GLU A 322 9.89 10.31 -15.96
N TYR A 323 8.56 10.15 -16.01
CA TYR A 323 7.78 10.29 -17.25
C TYR A 323 7.82 11.74 -17.79
N LEU A 324 7.71 12.73 -16.90
CA LEU A 324 7.67 14.16 -17.27
C LEU A 324 9.05 14.79 -17.47
N ALA A 325 10.04 14.38 -16.70
CA ALA A 325 11.35 15.03 -16.63
C ALA A 325 12.55 14.10 -16.93
N GLY A 326 12.32 12.81 -17.14
CA GLY A 326 13.39 11.83 -17.26
C GLY A 326 14.21 11.71 -15.97
N SER A 327 15.52 11.65 -16.09
CA SER A 327 16.47 11.62 -14.96
C SER A 327 16.93 13.01 -14.51
N ASN A 328 16.29 14.09 -14.98
CA ASN A 328 16.69 15.46 -14.65
C ASN A 328 16.03 15.93 -13.34
N ALA A 329 16.76 15.90 -12.25
CA ALA A 329 16.27 16.28 -10.91
C ALA A 329 15.76 17.73 -10.86
N THR A 330 16.39 18.68 -11.57
CA THR A 330 15.94 20.08 -11.61
C THR A 330 14.59 20.21 -12.33
N ALA A 331 14.40 19.53 -13.44
CA ALA A 331 13.11 19.51 -14.14
C ALA A 331 12.04 18.81 -13.30
N ALA A 332 12.38 17.68 -12.65
CA ALA A 332 11.49 16.98 -11.75
C ALA A 332 11.05 17.82 -10.54
N ALA A 333 11.98 18.59 -9.95
CA ALA A 333 11.66 19.54 -8.88
C ALA A 333 10.66 20.61 -9.34
N ARG A 334 10.82 21.14 -10.56
CA ARG A 334 9.86 22.08 -11.15
C ARG A 334 8.48 21.43 -11.34
N CYS A 335 8.44 20.19 -11.85
CA CYS A 335 7.18 19.44 -11.98
C CYS A 335 6.48 19.30 -10.63
N LEU A 336 7.22 18.93 -9.57
CA LEU A 336 6.67 18.78 -8.22
C LEU A 336 6.19 20.13 -7.62
N GLN A 337 6.84 21.24 -7.98
CA GLN A 337 6.44 22.59 -7.55
C GLN A 337 5.23 23.15 -8.30
N THR A 338 4.99 22.74 -9.55
CA THR A 338 3.94 23.29 -10.41
C THR A 338 2.71 22.40 -10.52
N ALA A 339 2.86 21.07 -10.54
CA ALA A 339 1.74 20.12 -10.52
C ALA A 339 1.43 19.69 -9.09
N TYR A 340 0.14 19.53 -8.76
CA TYR A 340 -0.26 19.01 -7.45
C TYR A 340 0.23 17.55 -7.26
N ALA A 341 0.67 17.24 -6.05
CA ALA A 341 1.18 15.91 -5.72
C ALA A 341 0.17 14.78 -6.05
N GLU A 342 -1.13 15.04 -5.85
CA GLU A 342 -2.21 14.10 -6.22
C GLU A 342 -2.27 13.85 -7.73
N GLN A 343 -2.08 14.87 -8.56
CA GLN A 343 -2.06 14.71 -10.02
C GLN A 343 -0.87 13.86 -10.47
N LEU A 344 0.31 14.09 -9.89
CA LEU A 344 1.49 13.29 -10.16
C LEU A 344 1.31 11.83 -9.71
N PHE A 345 0.72 11.62 -8.55
CA PHE A 345 0.39 10.27 -8.08
C PHE A 345 -0.57 9.55 -9.04
N ARG A 346 -1.66 10.22 -9.45
CA ARG A 346 -2.62 9.69 -10.42
C ARG A 346 -1.97 9.41 -11.77
N LEU A 347 -1.05 10.26 -12.22
CA LEU A 347 -0.29 10.04 -13.45
C LEU A 347 0.55 8.74 -13.35
N GLY A 348 1.35 8.60 -12.30
CA GLY A 348 2.15 7.38 -12.06
C GLY A 348 1.30 6.13 -11.93
N HIS A 349 0.17 6.21 -11.23
CA HIS A 349 -0.80 5.13 -11.14
C HIS A 349 -1.39 4.77 -12.50
N SER A 350 -1.77 5.76 -13.32
CA SER A 350 -2.33 5.55 -14.65
C SER A 350 -1.36 4.88 -15.62
N LEU A 351 -0.04 5.17 -15.51
CA LEU A 351 0.98 4.46 -16.28
C LEU A 351 0.96 2.96 -15.98
N THR A 352 0.84 2.57 -14.72
CA THR A 352 0.76 1.14 -14.35
C THR A 352 -0.59 0.51 -14.70
N LEU A 353 -1.68 1.26 -14.58
CA LEU A 353 -3.02 0.79 -15.00
C LEU A 353 -3.11 0.53 -16.50
N ARG A 354 -2.41 1.29 -17.34
CA ARG A 354 -2.34 1.03 -18.78
C ARG A 354 -1.77 -0.36 -19.06
N LEU A 355 -0.70 -0.74 -18.36
CA LEU A 355 -0.12 -2.08 -18.47
C LEU A 355 -1.10 -3.17 -17.98
N GLN A 356 -1.76 -2.91 -16.85
CA GLN A 356 -2.76 -3.84 -16.30
C GLN A 356 -3.92 -4.10 -17.26
N ARG A 357 -4.42 -3.06 -17.94
CA ARG A 357 -5.51 -3.20 -18.92
C ARG A 357 -5.09 -4.11 -20.09
N ARG A 358 -3.88 -3.93 -20.61
CA ARG A 358 -3.31 -4.78 -21.66
C ARG A 358 -3.17 -6.23 -21.19
N ALA A 359 -2.58 -6.44 -20.00
CA ALA A 359 -2.45 -7.78 -19.41
C ALA A 359 -3.79 -8.47 -19.19
N ARG A 360 -4.82 -7.72 -18.79
CA ARG A 360 -6.18 -8.24 -18.61
C ARG A 360 -6.78 -8.70 -19.92
N ALA A 361 -6.67 -7.90 -20.98
CA ALA A 361 -7.17 -8.26 -22.30
C ALA A 361 -6.55 -9.60 -22.78
N VAL A 362 -5.25 -9.79 -22.60
CA VAL A 362 -4.57 -11.05 -22.94
C VAL A 362 -5.08 -12.23 -22.09
N ARG A 363 -5.28 -12.01 -20.78
CA ARG A 363 -5.76 -13.09 -19.88
C ARG A 363 -7.20 -13.52 -20.16
N GLU A 364 -8.01 -12.61 -20.68
CA GLU A 364 -9.41 -12.86 -21.09
C GLU A 364 -9.51 -13.47 -22.51
N ALA A 365 -8.47 -13.35 -23.33
CA ALA A 365 -8.38 -13.98 -24.65
C ALA A 365 -8.17 -15.50 -24.56
N ALA A 366 -8.47 -16.22 -25.63
CA ALA A 366 -8.32 -17.69 -25.68
C ALA A 366 -6.90 -18.17 -25.36
N VAL A 367 -5.88 -17.41 -25.76
CA VAL A 367 -4.47 -17.67 -25.49
C VAL A 367 -4.11 -17.56 -23.99
N GLY A 368 -4.88 -16.83 -23.20
CA GLY A 368 -4.61 -16.57 -21.78
C GLY A 368 -4.52 -17.82 -20.91
N ALA A 369 -5.13 -18.92 -21.31
CA ALA A 369 -5.05 -20.21 -20.62
C ALA A 369 -3.70 -20.93 -20.82
N TYR A 370 -2.97 -20.60 -21.91
CA TYR A 370 -1.79 -21.34 -22.39
C TYR A 370 -0.49 -20.54 -22.29
N LEU A 371 -0.44 -19.47 -21.51
CA LEU A 371 0.74 -18.63 -21.39
C LEU A 371 1.94 -19.42 -20.83
N ASP A 372 3.09 -19.25 -21.49
CA ASP A 372 4.38 -19.76 -20.99
C ASP A 372 4.79 -19.09 -19.68
N GLY A 373 5.65 -19.73 -18.90
CA GLY A 373 6.02 -19.33 -17.52
C GLY A 373 6.34 -17.85 -17.35
N PRO A 374 7.25 -17.24 -18.12
CA PRO A 374 7.60 -15.82 -17.99
C PRO A 374 6.41 -14.88 -18.29
N TYR A 375 5.61 -15.18 -19.31
CA TYR A 375 4.43 -14.39 -19.69
C TYR A 375 3.27 -14.54 -18.69
N ARG A 376 3.12 -15.73 -18.11
CA ARG A 376 2.17 -15.95 -17.00
C ARG A 376 2.55 -15.12 -15.78
N GLN A 377 3.82 -15.16 -15.37
CA GLN A 377 4.33 -14.37 -14.25
C GLN A 377 4.17 -12.86 -14.50
N LEU A 378 4.42 -12.39 -15.72
CA LEU A 378 4.20 -11.01 -16.12
C LEU A 378 2.74 -10.61 -15.92
N THR A 379 1.81 -11.36 -16.50
CA THR A 379 0.37 -11.05 -16.39
C THR A 379 -0.12 -11.16 -14.96
N ASP A 380 0.33 -12.15 -14.19
CA ASP A 380 -0.03 -12.32 -12.78
C ASP A 380 0.48 -11.17 -11.91
N ALA A 381 1.65 -10.61 -12.20
CA ALA A 381 2.17 -9.43 -11.50
C ALA A 381 1.38 -8.17 -11.85
N LEU A 382 1.06 -7.96 -13.13
CA LEU A 382 0.30 -6.78 -13.56
C LEU A 382 -1.16 -6.79 -13.09
N LEU A 383 -1.76 -7.96 -12.87
CA LEU A 383 -3.12 -8.09 -12.37
C LEU A 383 -3.26 -7.88 -10.85
N GLN A 384 -2.16 -7.68 -10.14
CA GLN A 384 -2.21 -7.29 -8.72
C GLN A 384 -2.82 -5.90 -8.53
N ARG A 385 -3.16 -5.60 -7.30
CA ARG A 385 -3.65 -4.27 -6.88
C ARG A 385 -2.77 -3.75 -5.74
N PRO A 386 -1.93 -2.74 -6.00
CA PRO A 386 -1.60 -2.11 -7.29
C PRO A 386 -0.84 -3.04 -8.24
N PRO A 387 -0.77 -2.72 -9.56
CA PRO A 387 0.02 -3.47 -10.53
C PRO A 387 1.49 -3.54 -10.13
N GLN A 388 2.10 -4.70 -10.32
CA GLN A 388 3.48 -4.97 -9.91
C GLN A 388 4.37 -5.31 -11.10
N PHE A 389 5.66 -5.06 -10.94
CA PHE A 389 6.70 -5.46 -11.88
C PHE A 389 7.09 -6.93 -11.66
N ALA A 390 7.15 -7.71 -12.71
CA ALA A 390 7.58 -9.11 -12.67
C ALA A 390 9.11 -9.19 -12.74
N GLU A 391 9.76 -9.70 -11.70
CA GLU A 391 11.23 -9.77 -11.65
C GLU A 391 11.83 -10.73 -12.68
N VAL A 392 11.07 -11.70 -13.15
CA VAL A 392 11.46 -12.62 -14.23
C VAL A 392 11.92 -11.90 -15.48
N LEU A 393 11.44 -10.68 -15.75
CA LEU A 393 11.82 -9.89 -16.93
C LEU A 393 13.30 -9.44 -16.91
N VAL A 394 13.92 -9.34 -15.74
CA VAL A 394 15.33 -8.93 -15.57
C VAL A 394 16.19 -10.03 -14.95
N ARG A 395 15.56 -11.00 -14.28
CA ARG A 395 16.23 -12.13 -13.60
C ARG A 395 15.42 -13.40 -13.81
N PRO A 396 15.61 -14.10 -14.95
CA PRO A 396 14.83 -15.29 -15.30
C PRO A 396 14.86 -16.40 -14.22
N GLU A 397 15.96 -16.49 -13.47
CA GLU A 397 16.16 -17.49 -12.42
C GLU A 397 15.39 -17.19 -11.11
N ARG A 398 14.91 -15.97 -10.94
CA ARG A 398 14.20 -15.52 -9.74
C ARG A 398 12.74 -15.19 -10.13
N GLY A 399 11.85 -16.09 -9.79
CA GLY A 399 10.44 -15.73 -9.72
C GLY A 399 10.21 -14.71 -8.62
N GLY A 400 9.38 -13.70 -8.87
CA GLY A 400 9.06 -12.67 -7.88
C GLY A 400 8.35 -11.49 -8.51
N ARG A 401 7.75 -10.68 -7.63
CA ARG A 401 7.06 -9.46 -8.04
C ARG A 401 7.27 -8.37 -7.00
N ARG A 402 7.36 -7.14 -7.44
CA ARG A 402 7.51 -5.95 -6.59
C ARG A 402 6.89 -4.73 -7.26
N LEU A 403 6.87 -3.62 -6.56
CA LEU A 403 6.47 -2.34 -7.14
C LEU A 403 7.42 -1.92 -8.28
N PHE A 404 6.89 -1.20 -9.26
CA PHE A 404 7.70 -0.54 -10.26
C PHE A 404 8.63 0.48 -9.61
N ALA A 405 9.92 0.43 -9.92
CA ALA A 405 10.91 1.34 -9.35
C ALA A 405 11.30 2.48 -10.31
N SER A 406 11.08 2.32 -11.63
CA SER A 406 11.49 3.29 -12.64
C SER A 406 10.67 3.20 -13.91
N LEU A 407 10.68 4.26 -14.70
CA LEU A 407 10.06 4.29 -16.04
C LEU A 407 10.71 3.28 -16.99
N ARG A 408 11.98 2.92 -16.80
CA ARG A 408 12.65 1.87 -17.57
C ARG A 408 11.95 0.52 -17.41
N GLU A 409 11.49 0.20 -16.22
CA GLU A 409 10.74 -1.04 -15.97
C GLU A 409 9.36 -1.02 -16.61
N VAL A 410 8.71 0.14 -16.65
CA VAL A 410 7.45 0.33 -17.38
C VAL A 410 7.67 0.03 -18.85
N ARG A 411 8.69 0.63 -19.48
CA ARG A 411 9.03 0.41 -20.91
C ARG A 411 9.39 -1.04 -21.20
N LEU A 412 10.21 -1.66 -20.34
CA LEU A 412 10.54 -3.08 -20.50
C LEU A 412 9.27 -3.95 -20.44
N THR A 413 8.35 -3.62 -19.56
CA THR A 413 7.06 -4.32 -19.43
C THR A 413 6.19 -4.12 -20.69
N GLU A 414 6.18 -2.91 -21.26
CA GLU A 414 5.51 -2.61 -22.55
C GLU A 414 6.06 -3.48 -23.67
N GLU A 415 7.38 -3.58 -23.81
CA GLU A 415 8.03 -4.43 -24.83
C GLU A 415 7.64 -5.91 -24.69
N TRP A 416 7.54 -6.41 -23.45
CA TRP A 416 7.10 -7.79 -23.23
C TRP A 416 5.62 -8.00 -23.51
N LEU A 417 4.78 -7.01 -23.21
CA LEU A 417 3.37 -7.03 -23.58
C LEU A 417 3.18 -6.97 -25.10
N ASP A 418 3.98 -6.16 -25.83
CA ASP A 418 3.95 -6.11 -27.28
C ASP A 418 4.26 -7.50 -27.89
N ARG A 419 5.27 -8.21 -27.36
CA ARG A 419 5.59 -9.59 -27.76
C ARG A 419 4.45 -10.55 -27.45
N LEU A 420 3.82 -10.40 -26.29
CA LEU A 420 2.70 -11.25 -25.88
C LEU A 420 1.46 -11.02 -26.74
N GLU A 421 1.14 -9.79 -27.07
CA GLU A 421 0.05 -9.46 -27.99
C GLU A 421 0.30 -9.97 -29.40
N ALA A 422 1.55 -9.95 -29.88
CA ALA A 422 1.92 -10.58 -31.12
C ALA A 422 1.69 -12.12 -31.10
N GLN A 423 1.97 -12.78 -29.96
CA GLN A 423 1.63 -14.19 -29.79
C GLN A 423 0.11 -14.43 -29.89
N CYS A 424 -0.70 -13.57 -29.27
CA CYS A 424 -2.16 -13.67 -29.36
C CYS A 424 -2.61 -13.64 -30.82
N ARG A 425 -2.14 -12.64 -31.59
CA ARG A 425 -2.51 -12.53 -33.01
C ARG A 425 -2.04 -13.72 -33.88
N LEU A 426 -0.85 -14.28 -33.61
CA LEU A 426 -0.39 -15.50 -34.30
C LEU A 426 -1.36 -16.67 -34.14
N PHE A 427 -1.84 -16.90 -32.91
CA PHE A 427 -2.73 -18.02 -32.60
C PHE A 427 -4.19 -17.76 -32.98
N GLU A 428 -4.67 -16.54 -32.92
CA GLU A 428 -6.06 -16.20 -33.17
C GLU A 428 -6.35 -15.90 -34.65
N GLU A 429 -5.36 -15.34 -35.38
CA GLU A 429 -5.59 -14.84 -36.76
C GLU A 429 -4.79 -15.57 -37.82
N HIS A 430 -3.60 -16.11 -37.51
CA HIS A 430 -2.67 -16.61 -38.52
C HIS A 430 -2.48 -18.12 -38.56
N PHE A 431 -2.58 -18.81 -37.43
CA PHE A 431 -2.40 -20.26 -37.42
C PHE A 431 -3.69 -20.97 -37.87
N PRO A 432 -3.59 -22.03 -38.75
CA PRO A 432 -4.75 -22.67 -39.36
C PRO A 432 -5.46 -23.68 -38.45
N PHE A 433 -5.21 -23.65 -37.14
CA PHE A 433 -5.83 -24.55 -36.20
C PHE A 433 -6.36 -23.77 -35.00
N PRO A 434 -7.50 -24.16 -34.41
CA PRO A 434 -8.00 -23.56 -33.18
C PRO A 434 -7.15 -23.99 -31.99
N LEU A 435 -7.08 -23.14 -30.96
CA LEU A 435 -6.54 -23.56 -29.67
C LEU A 435 -7.42 -24.66 -29.08
N PRO A 436 -6.83 -25.70 -28.45
CA PRO A 436 -7.60 -26.75 -27.79
C PRO A 436 -8.39 -26.15 -26.62
N SER A 437 -9.57 -26.72 -26.31
CA SER A 437 -10.24 -26.38 -25.07
C SER A 437 -9.48 -27.01 -23.89
N VAL A 438 -9.27 -26.21 -22.83
CA VAL A 438 -8.59 -26.69 -21.61
C VAL A 438 -9.37 -27.83 -20.94
N ASP A 439 -10.70 -27.81 -21.06
CA ASP A 439 -11.61 -28.78 -20.43
C ASP A 439 -11.82 -30.02 -21.32
N ASP A 440 -11.73 -29.87 -22.65
CA ASP A 440 -11.94 -30.94 -23.62
C ASP A 440 -10.65 -31.72 -23.97
N TRP A 441 -9.50 -31.27 -23.49
CA TRP A 441 -8.23 -31.91 -23.76
C TRP A 441 -8.05 -33.19 -22.95
N ALA A 442 -8.72 -34.22 -23.37
CA ALA A 442 -8.50 -35.56 -22.86
C ALA A 442 -7.16 -36.13 -23.36
N LEU A 443 -6.06 -35.73 -22.74
CA LEU A 443 -4.71 -36.24 -23.01
C LEU A 443 -4.47 -37.61 -22.39
N ALA A 444 -5.47 -38.48 -22.34
CA ALA A 444 -5.26 -39.84 -21.89
C ALA A 444 -4.12 -40.49 -22.68
N GLY A 445 -3.00 -40.73 -22.02
CA GLY A 445 -1.81 -41.32 -22.62
C GLY A 445 -0.91 -40.37 -23.39
N CYS A 446 -1.01 -39.04 -23.18
CA CYS A 446 -0.06 -38.06 -23.69
C CYS A 446 0.75 -37.38 -22.56
N HIS A 447 1.84 -36.72 -22.93
CA HIS A 447 2.58 -35.78 -22.10
C HIS A 447 2.63 -34.43 -22.83
N PRO A 448 2.29 -33.29 -22.17
CA PRO A 448 1.71 -33.19 -20.83
C PRO A 448 0.35 -33.88 -20.72
N GLY A 449 0.03 -34.38 -19.51
CA GLY A 449 -1.17 -35.17 -19.23
C GLY A 449 -2.46 -34.37 -19.04
N HIS A 450 -2.33 -33.06 -18.80
CA HIS A 450 -3.46 -32.16 -18.53
C HIS A 450 -3.40 -30.91 -19.41
N GLY A 451 -4.55 -30.47 -19.91
CA GLY A 451 -4.66 -29.27 -20.74
C GLY A 451 -4.12 -28.00 -20.04
N ARG A 452 -4.18 -27.92 -18.71
CA ARG A 452 -3.63 -26.82 -17.92
C ARG A 452 -2.10 -26.72 -17.93
N GLU A 453 -1.41 -27.78 -18.32
CA GLU A 453 0.05 -27.85 -18.45
C GLU A 453 0.52 -27.46 -19.85
N LEU A 454 -0.40 -27.34 -20.81
CA LEU A 454 -0.08 -26.89 -22.15
C LEU A 454 0.33 -25.43 -22.15
N THR A 455 1.34 -25.14 -23.00
CA THR A 455 1.81 -23.77 -23.23
C THR A 455 1.73 -23.44 -24.72
N LEU A 456 1.72 -22.14 -25.05
CA LEU A 456 1.74 -21.70 -26.45
C LEU A 456 2.97 -22.22 -27.17
N SER A 457 4.13 -22.28 -26.50
CA SER A 457 5.34 -22.87 -27.05
C SER A 457 5.15 -24.36 -27.41
N ALA A 458 4.57 -25.15 -26.49
CA ALA A 458 4.35 -26.58 -26.72
C ALA A 458 3.37 -26.83 -27.90
N ILE A 459 2.31 -26.03 -27.97
CA ILE A 459 1.34 -26.09 -29.06
C ILE A 459 2.02 -25.75 -30.42
N PHE A 460 2.78 -24.64 -30.46
CA PHE A 460 3.48 -24.21 -31.64
C PHE A 460 4.57 -25.20 -32.08
N LEU A 461 5.43 -25.63 -31.17
CA LEU A 461 6.54 -26.53 -31.46
C LEU A 461 6.04 -27.92 -31.92
N THR A 462 4.94 -28.39 -31.36
CA THR A 462 4.32 -29.64 -31.82
C THR A 462 3.75 -29.48 -33.26
N ALA A 463 3.11 -28.34 -33.54
CA ALA A 463 2.64 -28.06 -34.91
C ALA A 463 3.80 -27.93 -35.91
N LEU A 464 4.89 -27.29 -35.51
CA LEU A 464 6.12 -27.16 -36.29
C LEU A 464 6.76 -28.55 -36.53
N ALA A 465 6.83 -29.39 -35.50
CA ALA A 465 7.31 -30.76 -35.60
C ALA A 465 6.50 -31.59 -36.60
N ASN A 466 5.17 -31.52 -36.57
CA ASN A 466 4.33 -32.19 -37.54
C ASN A 466 4.62 -31.71 -38.97
N ARG A 467 4.81 -30.40 -39.20
CA ARG A 467 5.20 -29.86 -40.49
C ARG A 467 6.56 -30.39 -40.98
N LEU A 468 7.54 -30.50 -40.08
CA LEU A 468 8.86 -31.08 -40.40
C LEU A 468 8.78 -32.58 -40.73
N LEU A 469 7.79 -33.27 -40.19
CA LEU A 469 7.48 -34.67 -40.51
C LEU A 469 6.51 -34.83 -41.71
N GLU A 470 6.41 -33.79 -42.56
CA GLU A 470 5.55 -33.77 -43.77
C GLU A 470 4.05 -33.94 -43.49
N ARG A 471 3.60 -33.47 -42.30
CA ARG A 471 2.19 -33.47 -41.88
C ARG A 471 1.60 -32.06 -41.90
N PRO A 472 0.26 -31.92 -41.76
CA PRO A 472 -0.36 -30.60 -41.60
C PRO A 472 0.24 -29.86 -40.36
N PHE A 473 0.39 -28.54 -40.50
CA PHE A 473 0.79 -27.67 -39.39
C PHE A 473 -0.36 -27.60 -38.36
N ALA A 474 -0.35 -28.51 -37.40
CA ALA A 474 -1.36 -28.64 -36.37
C ALA A 474 -0.77 -29.31 -35.10
N PRO A 475 -1.24 -28.98 -33.89
CA PRO A 475 -0.66 -29.46 -32.62
C PRO A 475 -1.12 -30.89 -32.28
N GLN A 476 -1.09 -31.82 -33.23
CA GLN A 476 -1.41 -33.23 -33.01
C GLN A 476 -0.28 -33.91 -32.26
N PRO A 477 -0.58 -34.68 -31.18
CA PRO A 477 0.45 -35.36 -30.42
C PRO A 477 1.33 -36.27 -31.29
N LEU A 478 2.65 -36.17 -31.08
CA LEU A 478 3.64 -37.00 -31.79
C LEU A 478 3.67 -38.41 -31.16
N ALA A 479 3.98 -39.42 -31.97
CA ALA A 479 4.26 -40.73 -31.42
C ALA A 479 5.68 -40.77 -30.79
N ALA A 480 5.86 -41.51 -29.69
CA ALA A 480 7.15 -41.63 -28.99
C ALA A 480 8.30 -42.08 -29.91
N GLY A 481 8.02 -43.01 -30.87
CA GLY A 481 9.01 -43.47 -31.86
C GLY A 481 9.44 -42.44 -32.90
N GLU A 482 8.75 -41.31 -33.02
CA GLU A 482 9.06 -40.25 -33.98
C GLU A 482 10.06 -39.23 -33.45
N LEU A 483 10.29 -39.21 -32.11
CA LEU A 483 11.20 -38.27 -31.46
C LEU A 483 12.63 -38.36 -31.98
N SER A 484 13.14 -39.56 -32.26
CA SER A 484 14.48 -39.75 -32.81
C SER A 484 14.65 -39.20 -34.24
N VAL A 485 13.62 -39.37 -35.08
CA VAL A 485 13.60 -38.80 -36.42
C VAL A 485 13.52 -37.29 -36.37
N LEU A 486 12.63 -36.75 -35.55
CA LEU A 486 12.50 -35.32 -35.35
C LEU A 486 13.80 -34.72 -34.82
N HIS A 487 14.45 -35.36 -33.85
CA HIS A 487 15.72 -34.90 -33.29
C HIS A 487 16.81 -34.81 -34.36
N ALA A 488 16.90 -35.76 -35.26
CA ALA A 488 17.85 -35.72 -36.37
C ALA A 488 17.57 -34.58 -37.38
N LEU A 489 16.32 -34.17 -37.56
CA LEU A 489 15.94 -33.04 -38.42
C LEU A 489 16.20 -31.68 -37.73
N VAL A 490 15.95 -31.59 -36.44
CA VAL A 490 15.98 -30.33 -35.68
C VAL A 490 17.35 -30.03 -35.10
N SER A 491 18.07 -31.06 -34.58
CA SER A 491 19.31 -30.88 -33.83
C SER A 491 20.55 -30.98 -34.70
N ARG A 492 21.47 -30.02 -34.58
CA ARG A 492 22.78 -30.03 -35.21
C ARG A 492 23.85 -29.66 -34.17
N GLY A 493 24.56 -30.67 -33.65
CA GLY A 493 25.59 -30.45 -32.63
C GLY A 493 25.06 -29.98 -31.28
N GLY A 494 23.84 -30.37 -30.89
CA GLY A 494 23.21 -29.98 -29.65
C GLY A 494 22.47 -28.65 -29.67
N ASN A 495 22.47 -27.97 -30.84
CA ASN A 495 21.71 -26.74 -31.04
C ASN A 495 20.64 -26.94 -32.11
N VAL A 496 19.68 -26.04 -32.16
CA VAL A 496 18.70 -26.04 -33.26
C VAL A 496 19.41 -25.76 -34.58
N ASN A 497 19.08 -26.54 -35.65
CA ASN A 497 19.63 -26.35 -37.00
C ASN A 497 19.49 -24.87 -37.43
N PRO A 498 20.60 -24.15 -37.73
CA PRO A 498 20.58 -22.73 -38.08
C PRO A 498 19.69 -22.38 -39.25
N GLU A 499 19.58 -23.26 -40.26
CA GLU A 499 18.71 -23.04 -41.41
C GLU A 499 17.23 -23.10 -41.02
N LEU A 500 16.86 -24.08 -40.20
CA LEU A 500 15.52 -24.21 -39.62
C LEU A 500 15.16 -22.98 -38.78
N ARG A 501 16.10 -22.54 -37.92
CA ARG A 501 15.93 -21.34 -37.09
C ARG A 501 15.66 -20.12 -37.98
N ALA A 502 16.48 -19.87 -38.99
CA ALA A 502 16.34 -18.72 -39.88
C ALA A 502 15.00 -18.76 -40.67
N GLN A 503 14.63 -19.92 -41.19
CA GLN A 503 13.37 -20.11 -41.92
C GLN A 503 12.16 -19.88 -41.02
N THR A 504 12.16 -20.45 -39.83
CA THR A 504 11.06 -20.30 -38.86
C THR A 504 10.87 -18.85 -38.43
N LEU A 505 11.97 -18.15 -38.08
CA LEU A 505 11.91 -16.74 -37.68
C LEU A 505 11.44 -15.83 -38.81
N SER A 506 11.94 -16.05 -40.05
CA SER A 506 11.50 -15.30 -41.25
C SER A 506 10.02 -15.54 -41.54
N TRP A 507 9.58 -16.78 -41.45
CA TRP A 507 8.19 -17.12 -41.67
C TRP A 507 7.27 -16.45 -40.66
N LEU A 508 7.56 -16.54 -39.37
CA LEU A 508 6.76 -15.91 -38.33
C LEU A 508 6.77 -14.37 -38.41
N ALA A 509 7.91 -13.77 -38.78
CA ALA A 509 7.99 -12.34 -39.05
C ALA A 509 7.12 -11.89 -40.24
N SER A 510 6.92 -12.77 -41.25
CA SER A 510 6.04 -12.48 -42.37
C SER A 510 4.55 -12.56 -42.02
N LEU A 511 4.19 -13.31 -40.97
CA LEU A 511 2.81 -13.42 -40.50
C LEU A 511 2.46 -12.24 -39.58
N GLU A 512 3.35 -11.95 -38.63
CA GLU A 512 3.12 -10.93 -37.60
C GLU A 512 4.44 -10.19 -37.24
N PRO A 513 4.47 -8.82 -37.21
CA PRO A 513 5.66 -8.03 -36.89
C PRO A 513 6.14 -8.39 -35.51
N GLY A 514 6.09 -8.99 -34.69
CA GLY A 514 6.63 -9.46 -33.43
C GLY A 514 6.79 -10.97 -33.37
N GLY A 515 6.34 -11.68 -34.39
CA GLY A 515 6.31 -13.15 -34.41
C GLY A 515 7.67 -13.81 -34.34
N SER A 516 8.71 -13.17 -34.86
CA SER A 516 10.09 -13.67 -34.75
C SER A 516 10.56 -13.81 -33.32
N ALA A 517 10.15 -12.91 -32.40
CA ALA A 517 10.50 -12.97 -30.99
C ALA A 517 9.87 -14.21 -30.32
N PHE A 518 8.63 -14.55 -30.65
CA PHE A 518 7.99 -15.78 -30.19
C PHE A 518 8.69 -17.03 -30.75
N GLY A 519 9.01 -17.01 -32.04
CA GLY A 519 9.76 -18.10 -32.67
C GLY A 519 11.13 -18.33 -32.02
N ALA A 520 11.87 -17.25 -31.73
CA ALA A 520 13.15 -17.34 -31.04
C ALA A 520 12.98 -17.98 -29.66
N PHE A 521 12.03 -17.50 -28.86
CA PHE A 521 11.71 -18.06 -27.54
C PHE A 521 11.40 -19.58 -27.61
N CYS A 522 10.56 -20.00 -28.55
CA CYS A 522 10.21 -21.41 -28.74
C CYS A 522 11.43 -22.27 -29.18
N LEU A 523 12.24 -21.75 -30.11
CA LEU A 523 13.42 -22.49 -30.60
C LEU A 523 14.52 -22.54 -29.54
N ASP A 524 14.68 -21.53 -28.69
CA ASP A 524 15.57 -21.55 -27.53
C ASP A 524 15.13 -22.62 -26.52
N LEU A 525 13.81 -22.74 -26.26
CA LEU A 525 13.26 -23.80 -25.44
C LEU A 525 13.56 -25.20 -26.04
N TRP A 526 13.39 -25.35 -27.35
CA TRP A 526 13.76 -26.59 -28.01
C TRP A 526 15.23 -26.91 -27.95
N GLU A 527 16.08 -25.90 -28.01
CA GLU A 527 17.52 -26.07 -27.87
C GLU A 527 17.89 -26.61 -26.47
N GLU A 528 17.30 -26.02 -25.44
CA GLU A 528 17.57 -26.41 -24.04
C GLU A 528 16.98 -27.78 -23.67
N GLU A 529 15.75 -28.06 -24.06
CA GLU A 529 14.97 -29.19 -23.54
C GLU A 529 14.90 -30.38 -24.50
N PHE A 530 15.30 -30.21 -25.76
CA PHE A 530 15.22 -31.27 -26.77
C PHE A 530 16.56 -31.51 -27.47
N CYS A 531 17.19 -30.47 -28.06
CA CYS A 531 18.40 -30.67 -28.87
C CYS A 531 19.64 -31.07 -28.06
N LYS A 532 19.75 -30.65 -26.81
CA LYS A 532 20.84 -31.00 -25.89
C LYS A 532 20.74 -32.42 -25.33
N VAL A 533 19.57 -33.04 -25.40
CA VAL A 533 19.34 -34.41 -24.95
C VAL A 533 19.89 -35.39 -25.98
N ARG A 534 20.65 -36.39 -25.55
CA ARG A 534 21.15 -37.43 -26.44
C ARG A 534 19.99 -38.29 -26.96
N THR A 535 20.03 -38.64 -28.25
CA THR A 535 18.95 -39.39 -28.91
C THR A 535 18.59 -40.71 -28.19
N ALA A 536 19.56 -41.36 -27.54
CA ALA A 536 19.35 -42.58 -26.76
C ALA A 536 18.65 -42.32 -25.41
N GLU A 537 18.62 -41.09 -24.94
CA GLU A 537 18.03 -40.66 -23.64
C GLU A 537 16.69 -39.93 -23.82
N LEU A 538 16.17 -39.84 -25.04
CA LEU A 538 14.88 -39.19 -25.32
C LEU A 538 13.74 -40.00 -24.68
N ASP A 539 13.30 -39.58 -23.51
CA ASP A 539 12.11 -40.13 -22.87
C ASP A 539 10.91 -39.21 -23.15
N PRO A 540 9.82 -39.74 -23.74
CA PRO A 540 8.62 -38.95 -24.06
C PRO A 540 8.03 -38.17 -22.88
N ARG A 541 8.29 -38.58 -21.66
CA ARG A 541 7.82 -37.94 -20.42
C ARG A 541 8.61 -36.70 -20.00
N TYR A 542 9.81 -36.52 -20.56
CA TYR A 542 10.76 -35.46 -20.17
C TYR A 542 11.20 -34.59 -21.35
N VAL A 543 10.59 -34.77 -22.51
CA VAL A 543 10.84 -33.92 -23.67
C VAL A 543 10.01 -32.65 -23.54
N GLY A 544 10.65 -31.54 -23.24
CA GLY A 544 9.98 -30.24 -23.11
C GLY A 544 9.56 -29.65 -24.45
N GLY A 545 8.55 -28.80 -24.42
CA GLY A 545 8.06 -28.06 -25.57
C GLY A 545 7.36 -28.91 -26.64
N LEU A 546 6.98 -30.16 -26.36
CA LEU A 546 6.27 -31.04 -27.30
C LEU A 546 5.10 -31.77 -26.65
N ILE A 547 4.07 -32.03 -27.39
CA ILE A 547 2.95 -32.90 -27.01
C ILE A 547 3.22 -34.29 -27.59
N VAL A 548 3.46 -35.27 -26.74
CA VAL A 548 3.87 -36.63 -27.13
C VAL A 548 2.89 -37.67 -26.60
N ARG A 549 2.48 -38.60 -27.40
CA ARG A 549 1.67 -39.75 -27.00
C ARG A 549 2.59 -40.79 -26.35
N LEU A 550 2.30 -41.13 -25.14
CA LEU A 550 3.00 -42.20 -24.42
C LEU A 550 2.55 -43.56 -24.99
N ALA A 551 3.49 -44.50 -25.16
CA ALA A 551 3.11 -45.87 -25.47
C ALA A 551 2.22 -46.41 -24.33
N ALA A 552 1.12 -47.05 -24.67
CA ALA A 552 0.33 -47.76 -23.68
C ALA A 552 1.28 -48.71 -22.89
N ALA A 553 1.29 -48.57 -21.57
CA ALA A 553 2.01 -49.53 -20.75
C ALA A 553 1.41 -50.92 -21.05
N LEU A 554 2.22 -51.80 -21.65
CA LEU A 554 1.87 -53.17 -21.93
C LEU A 554 1.62 -53.94 -20.65
#